data_e89607206d3f8cfb6e823591444bd955
#
_entry.id   e89607206d3f8cfb6e823591444bd955
#
_cell.length_a   1.000
_cell.length_b   1.000
_cell.length_c   1.000
_cell.angle_alpha   90.00
_cell.angle_beta   90.00
_cell.angle_gamma   90.00
#
_symmetry.space_group_name_H-M   'P 1'
#
loop_
_entity.id
_entity.type
_entity.pdbx_description
1 polymer ?
#
loop_
_entity_poly.entity_id
_entity_poly.type
_entity_poly.pdbx_seq_one_letter_code
_entity_poly.pdbx_strand_id
1 'polypeptide(L)'
;QKSISMMKNYTIAVAGTGYVGLSIATLLAQHHRVVAVDVIPEKVEKINNRISPIQDEYIEKYLAEKELNLTATLDGASAYREADFVVIAAPTNYDPVKNYFDTSHVEEVIDLVLEVNPDAVMVIKSTIPVGYCRSLYVKYAEKFRTSPALAGKKFNLLFSPEFLRESKALYDNLYPSRIIVGFPKLIAGLDEENRAIKEIAGEQLEEKAHEFAALLQEGAIKPDVDTLFMGMKEAEAVKLFANTYLALRVSYF
;
A
#
# COMPACT_ATOMS: atom_id res chain seq x y z
N GLN A 1 9.14 2.92 -32.63
CA GLN A 1 10.00 3.25 -31.48
C GLN A 1 9.11 3.81 -30.41
N LYS A 2 8.69 2.94 -29.45
CA LYS A 2 8.06 3.43 -28.23
C LYS A 2 9.18 4.14 -27.46
N SER A 3 9.05 5.44 -27.26
CA SER A 3 9.91 6.20 -26.38
C SER A 3 9.79 5.55 -25.01
N ILE A 4 10.88 5.01 -24.50
CA ILE A 4 10.98 4.59 -23.11
C ILE A 4 10.96 5.90 -22.32
N SER A 5 9.78 6.28 -21.86
CA SER A 5 9.65 7.35 -20.89
C SER A 5 10.45 6.89 -19.67
N MET A 6 11.58 7.53 -19.40
CA MET A 6 12.32 7.29 -18.16
C MET A 6 11.39 7.62 -17.01
N MET A 7 11.02 6.61 -16.24
CA MET A 7 10.22 6.84 -15.04
C MET A 7 10.98 7.76 -14.09
N LYS A 8 10.27 8.71 -13.49
CA LYS A 8 10.79 9.59 -12.46
C LYS A 8 11.35 8.74 -11.31
N ASN A 9 12.43 9.19 -10.69
CA ASN A 9 12.91 8.61 -9.45
C ASN A 9 11.99 9.00 -8.30
N TYR A 10 11.46 8.02 -7.61
CA TYR A 10 10.59 8.21 -6.45
C TYR A 10 11.30 7.91 -5.15
N THR A 11 10.86 8.56 -4.09
CA THR A 11 11.13 8.17 -2.72
C THR A 11 9.86 7.54 -2.16
N ILE A 12 9.96 6.31 -1.70
CA ILE A 12 8.83 5.50 -1.26
C ILE A 12 9.09 5.04 0.17
N ALA A 13 8.14 5.30 1.06
CA ALA A 13 8.14 4.72 2.39
C ALA A 13 7.18 3.54 2.43
N VAL A 14 7.57 2.48 3.11
CA VAL A 14 6.73 1.30 3.31
C VAL A 14 6.56 1.09 4.81
N ALA A 15 5.33 1.23 5.30
CA ALA A 15 4.99 1.05 6.70
C ALA A 15 4.62 -0.41 6.96
N GLY A 16 5.46 -1.09 7.72
CA GLY A 16 5.34 -2.52 8.02
C GLY A 16 6.31 -3.37 7.21
N THR A 17 6.97 -4.32 7.89
CA THR A 17 7.96 -5.21 7.28
C THR A 17 7.61 -6.69 7.45
N GLY A 18 6.32 -6.99 7.49
CA GLY A 18 5.81 -8.34 7.27
C GLY A 18 5.99 -8.76 5.81
N TYR A 19 5.43 -9.89 5.42
CA TYR A 19 5.65 -10.40 4.06
C TYR A 19 5.10 -9.47 2.97
N VAL A 20 3.99 -8.78 3.21
CA VAL A 20 3.44 -7.80 2.26
C VAL A 20 4.36 -6.59 2.13
N GLY A 21 4.70 -5.95 3.24
CA GLY A 21 5.52 -4.74 3.24
C GLY A 21 6.94 -4.98 2.75
N LEU A 22 7.61 -6.03 3.25
CA LEU A 22 9.00 -6.29 2.88
C LEU A 22 9.14 -6.75 1.42
N SER A 23 8.20 -7.53 0.91
CA SER A 23 8.24 -7.96 -0.50
C SER A 23 8.07 -6.77 -1.45
N ILE A 24 7.14 -5.87 -1.18
CA ILE A 24 6.96 -4.68 -2.02
C ILE A 24 8.12 -3.68 -1.86
N ALA A 25 8.66 -3.53 -0.66
CA ALA A 25 9.84 -2.70 -0.43
C ALA A 25 11.05 -3.20 -1.23
N THR A 26 11.29 -4.49 -1.22
CA THR A 26 12.37 -5.13 -1.97
C THR A 26 12.16 -4.97 -3.47
N LEU A 27 10.93 -5.18 -3.96
CA LEU A 27 10.56 -5.00 -5.36
C LEU A 27 10.87 -3.58 -5.84
N LEU A 28 10.41 -2.58 -5.11
CA LEU A 28 10.53 -1.17 -5.50
C LEU A 28 11.95 -0.63 -5.32
N ALA A 29 12.72 -1.17 -4.38
CA ALA A 29 14.10 -0.75 -4.12
C ALA A 29 15.08 -1.12 -5.23
N GLN A 30 14.66 -1.92 -6.21
CA GLN A 30 15.46 -2.19 -7.41
C GLN A 30 15.67 -0.93 -8.25
N HIS A 31 14.73 0.02 -8.22
CA HIS A 31 14.71 1.19 -9.11
C HIS A 31 14.49 2.52 -8.40
N HIS A 32 14.07 2.51 -7.14
CA HIS A 32 13.72 3.72 -6.38
C HIS A 32 14.30 3.67 -4.98
N ARG A 33 14.41 4.84 -4.35
CA ARG A 33 14.78 4.93 -2.94
C ARG A 33 13.60 4.48 -2.07
N VAL A 34 13.80 3.44 -1.29
CA VAL A 34 12.79 2.88 -0.41
C VAL A 34 13.25 2.92 1.04
N VAL A 35 12.41 3.43 1.91
CA VAL A 35 12.61 3.41 3.36
C VAL A 35 11.52 2.55 3.98
N ALA A 36 11.91 1.40 4.52
CA ALA A 36 11.00 0.51 5.24
C ALA A 36 10.91 0.95 6.71
N VAL A 37 9.69 1.07 7.21
CA VAL A 37 9.42 1.51 8.58
C VAL A 37 8.83 0.36 9.37
N ASP A 38 9.38 0.08 10.53
CA ASP A 38 8.82 -0.90 11.46
C ASP A 38 9.02 -0.42 12.90
N VAL A 39 8.24 -0.95 13.81
CA VAL A 39 8.34 -0.64 15.24
C VAL A 39 9.27 -1.58 16.00
N ILE A 40 9.75 -2.64 15.35
CA ILE A 40 10.57 -3.68 15.95
C ILE A 40 12.05 -3.46 15.58
N PRO A 41 12.91 -3.08 16.56
CA PRO A 41 14.31 -2.76 16.28
C PRO A 41 15.10 -3.90 15.62
N GLU A 42 14.85 -5.15 16.00
CA GLU A 42 15.54 -6.31 15.43
C GLU A 42 15.28 -6.48 13.94
N LYS A 43 14.04 -6.21 13.50
CA LYS A 43 13.69 -6.25 12.07
C LYS A 43 14.42 -5.17 11.28
N VAL A 44 14.44 -3.97 11.81
CA VAL A 44 15.14 -2.82 11.20
C VAL A 44 16.63 -3.12 11.04
N GLU A 45 17.26 -3.63 12.09
CA GLU A 45 18.67 -4.00 12.07
C GLU A 45 18.96 -5.08 11.01
N LYS A 46 18.16 -6.15 10.98
CA LYS A 46 18.31 -7.21 9.98
C LYS A 46 18.23 -6.68 8.55
N ILE A 47 17.22 -5.91 8.24
CA ILE A 47 17.03 -5.36 6.88
C ILE A 47 18.22 -4.50 6.47
N ASN A 48 18.72 -3.64 7.36
CA ASN A 48 19.89 -2.80 7.09
C ASN A 48 21.17 -3.63 6.90
N ASN A 49 21.25 -4.81 7.51
CA ASN A 49 22.32 -5.77 7.31
C ASN A 49 22.06 -6.76 6.16
N ARG A 50 21.01 -6.53 5.37
CA ARG A 50 20.64 -7.40 4.23
C ARG A 50 20.27 -8.82 4.64
N ILE A 51 19.69 -8.98 5.81
CA ILE A 51 19.17 -10.23 6.35
C ILE A 51 17.64 -10.12 6.41
N SER A 52 16.94 -11.07 5.82
CA SER A 52 15.49 -11.09 5.90
C SER A 52 14.99 -11.44 7.30
N PRO A 53 14.12 -10.61 7.91
CA PRO A 53 13.50 -10.95 9.18
C PRO A 53 12.37 -11.97 9.05
N ILE A 54 12.00 -12.33 7.82
CA ILE A 54 10.94 -13.31 7.53
C ILE A 54 11.46 -14.40 6.61
N GLN A 55 10.79 -15.54 6.62
CA GLN A 55 11.13 -16.66 5.74
C GLN A 55 10.52 -16.45 4.36
N ASP A 56 11.34 -16.08 3.39
CA ASP A 56 10.98 -15.90 1.99
C ASP A 56 12.26 -16.03 1.15
N GLU A 57 12.38 -17.10 0.39
CA GLU A 57 13.59 -17.43 -0.37
C GLU A 57 14.02 -16.30 -1.32
N TYR A 58 13.09 -15.69 -2.04
CA TYR A 58 13.40 -14.61 -2.98
C TYR A 58 13.77 -13.30 -2.28
N ILE A 59 13.15 -12.99 -1.13
CA ILE A 59 13.56 -11.82 -0.33
C ILE A 59 14.98 -12.04 0.20
N GLU A 60 15.27 -13.20 0.77
CA GLU A 60 16.61 -13.55 1.27
C GLU A 60 17.66 -13.40 0.16
N LYS A 61 17.37 -13.95 -1.01
CA LYS A 61 18.25 -13.88 -2.17
C LYS A 61 18.45 -12.45 -2.67
N TYR A 62 17.38 -11.68 -2.82
CA TYR A 62 17.45 -10.29 -3.32
C TYR A 62 18.21 -9.39 -2.34
N LEU A 63 17.97 -9.52 -1.04
CA LEU A 63 18.72 -8.76 -0.05
C LEU A 63 20.22 -9.08 -0.08
N ALA A 64 20.58 -10.35 -0.27
CA ALA A 64 21.97 -10.79 -0.28
C ALA A 64 22.71 -10.47 -1.60
N GLU A 65 22.03 -10.53 -2.74
CA GLU A 65 22.68 -10.53 -4.07
C GLU A 65 22.40 -9.28 -4.90
N LYS A 66 21.27 -8.62 -4.71
CA LYS A 66 20.88 -7.47 -5.52
C LYS A 66 21.33 -6.15 -4.91
N GLU A 67 21.68 -5.22 -5.78
CA GLU A 67 21.90 -3.83 -5.39
C GLU A 67 20.54 -3.16 -5.20
N LEU A 68 20.18 -2.91 -3.94
CA LEU A 68 18.89 -2.33 -3.56
C LEU A 68 19.12 -0.99 -2.87
N ASN A 69 18.37 0.03 -3.28
CA ASN A 69 18.33 1.31 -2.58
C ASN A 69 17.29 1.23 -1.45
N LEU A 70 17.60 0.41 -0.45
CA LEU A 70 16.72 0.07 0.66
C LEU A 70 17.40 0.37 1.99
N THR A 71 16.71 1.14 2.83
CA THR A 71 17.05 1.34 4.23
C THR A 71 15.83 1.05 5.09
N ALA A 72 16.04 0.69 6.34
CA ALA A 72 14.97 0.50 7.32
C ALA A 72 15.17 1.42 8.50
N THR A 73 14.09 1.86 9.13
CA THR A 73 14.12 2.78 10.26
C THR A 73 12.96 2.55 11.21
N LEU A 74 13.18 2.93 12.48
CA LEU A 74 12.11 3.06 13.47
C LEU A 74 11.42 4.43 13.40
N ASP A 75 12.03 5.40 12.69
CA ASP A 75 11.57 6.78 12.59
C ASP A 75 10.64 6.96 11.39
N GLY A 76 9.35 6.66 11.59
CA GLY A 76 8.34 6.82 10.55
C GLY A 76 8.19 8.27 10.11
N ALA A 77 8.24 9.22 11.03
CA ALA A 77 8.07 10.63 10.70
C ALA A 77 9.10 11.11 9.66
N SER A 78 10.37 10.78 9.85
CA SER A 78 11.43 11.11 8.89
C SER A 78 11.23 10.44 7.54
N ALA A 79 10.85 9.17 7.55
CA ALA A 79 10.61 8.41 6.32
C ALA A 79 9.44 8.98 5.52
N TYR A 80 8.34 9.32 6.17
CA TYR A 80 7.13 9.83 5.50
C TYR A 80 7.29 11.26 5.01
N ARG A 81 8.08 12.07 5.73
CA ARG A 81 8.29 13.48 5.38
C ARG A 81 8.85 13.67 3.98
N GLU A 82 9.69 12.76 3.51
CA GLU A 82 10.34 12.84 2.21
C GLU A 82 9.68 11.98 1.14
N ALA A 83 8.64 11.22 1.48
CA ALA A 83 8.04 10.24 0.58
C ALA A 83 7.11 10.87 -0.46
N ASP A 84 7.22 10.41 -1.70
CA ASP A 84 6.22 10.64 -2.75
C ASP A 84 5.03 9.71 -2.56
N PHE A 85 5.31 8.45 -2.23
CA PHE A 85 4.33 7.41 -1.91
C PHE A 85 4.61 6.82 -0.53
N VAL A 86 3.55 6.58 0.23
CA VAL A 86 3.61 5.79 1.46
C VAL A 86 2.73 4.56 1.28
N VAL A 87 3.37 3.41 1.19
CA VAL A 87 2.68 2.11 1.12
C VAL A 87 2.39 1.65 2.54
N ILE A 88 1.12 1.46 2.87
CA ILE A 88 0.68 1.05 4.20
C ILE A 88 0.43 -0.45 4.21
N ALA A 89 1.36 -1.19 4.79
CA ALA A 89 1.31 -2.64 4.97
C ALA A 89 1.35 -3.01 6.47
N ALA A 90 0.79 -2.13 7.30
CA ALA A 90 0.67 -2.35 8.72
C ALA A 90 -0.27 -3.54 9.01
N PRO A 91 -0.04 -4.31 10.09
CA PRO A 91 -0.87 -5.46 10.40
C PRO A 91 -2.31 -5.06 10.72
N THR A 92 -3.26 -5.84 10.21
CA THR A 92 -4.69 -5.70 10.47
C THR A 92 -5.23 -7.04 10.94
N ASN A 93 -4.98 -7.37 12.21
CA ASN A 93 -5.35 -8.65 12.77
C ASN A 93 -6.87 -8.79 12.82
N TYR A 94 -7.38 -9.91 12.31
CA TYR A 94 -8.80 -10.23 12.37
C TYR A 94 -9.12 -10.98 13.66
N ASP A 95 -10.10 -10.47 14.43
CA ASP A 95 -10.63 -11.13 15.62
C ASP A 95 -11.93 -11.88 15.23
N PRO A 96 -11.90 -13.22 15.14
CA PRO A 96 -13.08 -13.99 14.72
C PRO A 96 -14.21 -13.98 15.77
N VAL A 97 -13.91 -13.73 17.04
CA VAL A 97 -14.91 -13.65 18.09
C VAL A 97 -15.72 -12.37 17.99
N LYS A 98 -15.06 -11.25 17.73
CA LYS A 98 -15.68 -9.94 17.55
C LYS A 98 -16.09 -9.66 16.10
N ASN A 99 -15.72 -10.52 15.18
CA ASN A 99 -15.90 -10.32 13.74
C ASN A 99 -15.38 -8.94 13.29
N TYR A 100 -14.13 -8.65 13.63
CA TYR A 100 -13.56 -7.30 13.57
C TYR A 100 -12.11 -7.32 13.10
N PHE A 101 -11.78 -6.43 12.14
CA PHE A 101 -10.41 -6.12 11.77
C PHE A 101 -9.88 -4.97 12.62
N ASP A 102 -8.72 -5.17 13.22
CA ASP A 102 -8.03 -4.07 13.91
C ASP A 102 -7.28 -3.21 12.89
N THR A 103 -7.86 -2.08 12.55
CA THR A 103 -7.30 -1.11 11.59
C THR A 103 -6.54 0.04 12.28
N SER A 104 -6.34 -0.04 13.59
CA SER A 104 -5.71 1.05 14.35
C SER A 104 -4.31 1.40 13.85
N HIS A 105 -3.51 0.41 13.48
CA HIS A 105 -2.16 0.64 12.97
C HIS A 105 -2.15 1.31 11.59
N VAL A 106 -3.14 1.02 10.76
CA VAL A 106 -3.32 1.72 9.47
C VAL A 106 -3.61 3.20 9.71
N GLU A 107 -4.52 3.50 10.62
CA GLU A 107 -4.90 4.88 10.94
C GLU A 107 -3.77 5.65 11.65
N GLU A 108 -2.98 4.99 12.48
CA GLU A 108 -1.76 5.60 13.07
C GLU A 108 -0.79 6.06 11.99
N VAL A 109 -0.57 5.26 10.96
CA VAL A 109 0.29 5.63 9.82
C VAL A 109 -0.31 6.81 9.07
N ILE A 110 -1.60 6.77 8.76
CA ILE A 110 -2.30 7.87 8.07
C ILE A 110 -2.16 9.18 8.87
N ASP A 111 -2.41 9.13 10.17
CA ASP A 111 -2.31 10.31 11.05
C ASP A 111 -0.90 10.91 11.01
N LEU A 112 0.12 10.07 11.09
CA LEU A 112 1.50 10.54 11.06
C LEU A 112 1.88 11.13 9.70
N VAL A 113 1.44 10.51 8.59
CA VAL A 113 1.66 11.05 7.24
C VAL A 113 1.00 12.41 7.10
N LEU A 114 -0.24 12.58 7.55
CA LEU A 114 -0.95 13.86 7.48
C LEU A 114 -0.27 14.94 8.33
N GLU A 115 0.37 14.55 9.43
CA GLU A 115 1.12 15.47 10.28
C GLU A 115 2.40 15.98 9.60
N VAL A 116 3.16 15.10 8.95
CA VAL A 116 4.51 15.44 8.45
C VAL A 116 4.59 15.69 6.95
N ASN A 117 3.67 15.12 6.16
CA ASN A 117 3.67 15.26 4.70
C ASN A 117 2.29 14.91 4.11
N PRO A 118 1.30 15.82 4.22
CA PRO A 118 -0.04 15.54 3.69
C PRO A 118 -0.11 15.41 2.17
N ASP A 119 0.92 15.84 1.44
CA ASP A 119 0.99 15.74 -0.02
C ASP A 119 1.42 14.36 -0.52
N ALA A 120 1.94 13.50 0.36
CA ALA A 120 2.27 12.13 0.00
C ALA A 120 1.02 11.35 -0.43
N VAL A 121 1.16 10.51 -1.44
CA VAL A 121 0.10 9.58 -1.83
C VAL A 121 0.22 8.31 -0.98
N MET A 122 -0.83 8.02 -0.22
CA MET A 122 -0.90 6.83 0.62
C MET A 122 -1.60 5.71 -0.13
N VAL A 123 -1.02 4.51 -0.11
CA VAL A 123 -1.61 3.33 -0.72
C VAL A 123 -1.73 2.23 0.33
N ILE A 124 -2.95 1.87 0.69
CA ILE A 124 -3.18 0.77 1.62
C ILE A 124 -3.01 -0.56 0.89
N LYS A 125 -2.13 -1.39 1.40
CA LYS A 125 -1.91 -2.79 0.99
C LYS A 125 -2.40 -3.78 2.02
N SER A 126 -2.66 -3.35 3.25
CA SER A 126 -3.20 -4.19 4.32
C SER A 126 -4.57 -4.73 3.97
N THR A 127 -4.90 -5.92 4.49
CA THR A 127 -6.25 -6.47 4.35
C THR A 127 -7.23 -5.70 5.22
N ILE A 128 -8.27 -5.18 4.61
CA ILE A 128 -9.27 -4.32 5.24
C ILE A 128 -10.68 -4.74 4.81
N PRO A 129 -11.72 -4.40 5.59
CA PRO A 129 -13.09 -4.71 5.19
C PRO A 129 -13.57 -3.89 4.00
N VAL A 130 -14.57 -4.41 3.28
CA VAL A 130 -15.21 -3.69 2.18
C VAL A 130 -15.89 -2.43 2.69
N GLY A 131 -15.61 -1.30 2.04
CA GLY A 131 -16.13 0.01 2.42
C GLY A 131 -15.23 0.80 3.37
N TYR A 132 -14.15 0.20 3.86
CA TYR A 132 -13.26 0.84 4.83
C TYR A 132 -12.62 2.13 4.29
N CYS A 133 -12.07 2.11 3.07
CA CYS A 133 -11.44 3.32 2.51
C CYS A 133 -12.42 4.48 2.36
N ARG A 134 -13.63 4.22 1.93
CA ARG A 134 -14.67 5.26 1.85
C ARG A 134 -15.03 5.79 3.24
N SER A 135 -15.10 4.93 4.24
CA SER A 135 -15.32 5.36 5.64
C SER A 135 -14.20 6.25 6.17
N LEU A 136 -12.96 6.03 5.72
CA LEU A 136 -11.84 6.90 6.05
C LEU A 136 -12.02 8.30 5.44
N TYR A 137 -12.52 8.41 4.22
CA TYR A 137 -12.82 9.72 3.63
C TYR A 137 -13.84 10.48 4.47
N VAL A 138 -14.89 9.81 4.96
CA VAL A 138 -15.89 10.42 5.87
C VAL A 138 -15.23 10.86 7.19
N LYS A 139 -14.46 9.97 7.80
CA LYS A 139 -13.78 10.25 9.08
C LYS A 139 -12.80 11.43 8.95
N TYR A 140 -11.98 11.44 7.92
CA TYR A 140 -10.95 12.46 7.75
C TYR A 140 -11.48 13.78 7.19
N ALA A 141 -12.66 13.79 6.56
CA ALA A 141 -13.27 15.03 6.07
C ALA A 141 -13.42 16.07 7.20
N GLU A 142 -13.84 15.64 8.40
CA GLU A 142 -13.93 16.51 9.55
C GLU A 142 -12.57 17.07 9.98
N LYS A 143 -11.54 16.22 10.01
CA LYS A 143 -10.18 16.63 10.34
C LYS A 143 -9.66 17.68 9.37
N PHE A 144 -9.89 17.52 8.07
CA PHE A 144 -9.50 18.49 7.05
C PHE A 144 -10.24 19.82 7.18
N ARG A 145 -11.51 19.81 7.64
CA ARG A 145 -12.27 21.04 7.89
C ARG A 145 -11.79 21.80 9.11
N THR A 146 -11.37 21.11 10.16
CA THR A 146 -11.10 21.69 11.48
C THR A 146 -9.63 21.92 11.79
N SER A 147 -8.70 21.25 11.07
CA SER A 147 -7.26 21.38 11.32
C SER A 147 -6.66 22.49 10.45
N PRO A 148 -6.12 23.58 11.08
CA PRO A 148 -5.46 24.63 10.31
C PRO A 148 -4.28 24.14 9.49
N ALA A 149 -3.54 23.14 9.98
CA ALA A 149 -2.39 22.56 9.30
C ALA A 149 -2.78 21.86 7.97
N LEU A 150 -4.02 21.42 7.83
CA LEU A 150 -4.53 20.75 6.64
C LEU A 150 -5.33 21.69 5.71
N ALA A 151 -5.41 22.96 6.03
CA ALA A 151 -6.10 23.95 5.20
C ALA A 151 -5.48 23.98 3.78
N GLY A 152 -6.33 23.82 2.74
CA GLY A 152 -5.89 23.77 1.35
C GLY A 152 -5.23 22.45 0.93
N LYS A 153 -5.09 21.49 1.84
CA LYS A 153 -4.55 20.16 1.54
C LYS A 153 -5.67 19.18 1.17
N LYS A 154 -5.28 18.10 0.53
CA LYS A 154 -6.20 17.02 0.12
C LYS A 154 -5.80 15.69 0.74
N PHE A 155 -6.77 14.79 0.83
CA PHE A 155 -6.58 13.43 1.30
C PHE A 155 -6.24 12.53 0.12
N ASN A 156 -4.99 12.09 0.04
CA ASN A 156 -4.48 11.35 -1.11
C ASN A 156 -4.37 9.87 -0.76
N LEU A 157 -5.50 9.18 -0.69
CA LEU A 157 -5.59 7.79 -0.29
C LEU A 157 -6.06 6.91 -1.45
N LEU A 158 -5.27 5.88 -1.74
CA LEU A 158 -5.56 4.80 -2.68
C LEU A 158 -5.60 3.46 -1.93
N PHE A 159 -6.17 2.45 -2.58
CA PHE A 159 -6.14 1.06 -2.11
C PHE A 159 -5.64 0.15 -3.22
N SER A 160 -4.72 -0.75 -2.90
CA SER A 160 -4.25 -1.77 -3.84
C SER A 160 -4.21 -3.12 -3.14
N PRO A 161 -5.13 -4.04 -3.46
CA PRO A 161 -5.14 -5.36 -2.83
C PRO A 161 -3.89 -6.16 -3.19
N GLU A 162 -3.50 -7.08 -2.32
CA GLU A 162 -2.45 -8.05 -2.56
C GLU A 162 -3.04 -9.45 -2.59
N PHE A 163 -2.41 -10.32 -3.37
CA PHE A 163 -2.76 -11.73 -3.51
C PHE A 163 -1.54 -12.62 -3.27
N LEU A 164 -0.68 -12.19 -2.35
CA LEU A 164 0.63 -12.79 -2.09
C LEU A 164 0.47 -14.00 -1.17
N ARG A 165 1.27 -15.02 -1.44
CA ARG A 165 1.40 -16.17 -0.54
C ARG A 165 2.51 -15.86 0.48
N GLU A 166 2.26 -16.18 1.74
CA GLU A 166 3.29 -16.14 2.77
C GLU A 166 4.47 -17.04 2.35
N SER A 167 5.69 -16.64 2.63
CA SER A 167 6.95 -17.26 2.21
C SER A 167 7.28 -17.26 0.71
N LYS A 168 6.36 -16.78 -0.14
CA LYS A 168 6.55 -16.61 -1.60
C LYS A 168 6.14 -15.23 -2.08
N ALA A 169 6.09 -14.26 -1.18
CA ALA A 169 5.53 -12.95 -1.47
C ALA A 169 6.34 -12.19 -2.53
N LEU A 170 7.67 -12.23 -2.49
CA LEU A 170 8.45 -11.53 -3.51
C LEU A 170 8.32 -12.21 -4.87
N TYR A 171 8.33 -13.54 -4.93
CA TYR A 171 8.05 -14.27 -6.17
C TYR A 171 6.70 -13.83 -6.77
N ASP A 172 5.66 -13.74 -5.94
CA ASP A 172 4.33 -13.35 -6.41
C ASP A 172 4.28 -11.88 -6.86
N ASN A 173 5.14 -11.02 -6.34
CA ASN A 173 5.32 -9.64 -6.82
C ASN A 173 6.16 -9.55 -8.10
N LEU A 174 7.10 -10.46 -8.29
CA LEU A 174 7.91 -10.53 -9.51
C LEU A 174 7.14 -11.11 -10.69
N TYR A 175 6.22 -12.02 -10.42
CA TYR A 175 5.35 -12.69 -11.40
C TYR A 175 3.88 -12.56 -11.00
N PRO A 176 3.35 -11.35 -10.93
CA PRO A 176 1.97 -11.15 -10.48
C PRO A 176 0.97 -11.63 -11.53
N SER A 177 -0.14 -12.19 -11.08
CA SER A 177 -1.25 -12.53 -11.97
C SER A 177 -1.94 -11.28 -12.51
N ARG A 178 -2.05 -10.26 -11.69
CA ARG A 178 -2.67 -8.98 -12.01
C ARG A 178 -2.23 -7.91 -11.01
N ILE A 179 -2.34 -6.67 -11.42
CA ILE A 179 -2.15 -5.49 -10.58
C ILE A 179 -3.49 -4.76 -10.52
N ILE A 180 -3.97 -4.48 -9.31
CA ILE A 180 -5.23 -3.75 -9.10
C ILE A 180 -4.95 -2.53 -8.25
N VAL A 181 -5.42 -1.37 -8.70
CA VAL A 181 -5.38 -0.14 -7.90
C VAL A 181 -6.77 0.50 -7.87
N GLY A 182 -7.28 0.67 -6.66
CA GLY A 182 -8.53 1.36 -6.39
C GLY A 182 -8.30 2.83 -6.05
N PHE A 183 -9.13 3.69 -6.60
CA PHE A 183 -9.11 5.12 -6.34
C PHE A 183 -10.51 5.64 -6.00
N PRO A 184 -10.66 6.84 -5.43
CA PRO A 184 -11.97 7.35 -5.06
C PRO A 184 -12.85 7.56 -6.28
N LYS A 185 -14.00 6.90 -6.29
CA LYS A 185 -15.06 7.08 -7.29
C LYS A 185 -16.38 7.37 -6.59
N LEU A 186 -17.23 8.15 -7.20
CA LEU A 186 -18.58 8.38 -6.72
C LEU A 186 -19.45 7.15 -7.01
N ILE A 187 -20.27 6.77 -6.04
CA ILE A 187 -21.18 5.63 -6.14
C ILE A 187 -22.60 6.09 -5.86
N ALA A 188 -23.53 5.83 -6.76
CA ALA A 188 -24.94 6.18 -6.57
C ALA A 188 -25.50 5.58 -5.27
N GLY A 189 -26.20 6.39 -4.49
CA GLY A 189 -26.81 5.98 -3.22
C GLY A 189 -25.90 6.07 -2.00
N LEU A 190 -24.61 6.37 -2.15
CA LEU A 190 -23.67 6.56 -1.05
C LEU A 190 -23.33 8.04 -0.88
N ASP A 191 -24.34 8.85 -0.54
CA ASP A 191 -24.26 10.31 -0.58
C ASP A 191 -23.31 10.91 0.44
N GLU A 192 -23.23 10.35 1.64
CA GLU A 192 -22.32 10.82 2.69
C GLU A 192 -20.86 10.61 2.28
N GLU A 193 -20.52 9.41 1.81
CA GLU A 193 -19.16 9.09 1.33
C GLU A 193 -18.83 9.91 0.07
N ASN A 194 -19.77 10.06 -0.85
CA ASN A 194 -19.56 10.86 -2.07
C ASN A 194 -19.27 12.31 -1.72
N ARG A 195 -19.97 12.87 -0.74
CA ARG A 195 -19.76 14.24 -0.26
C ARG A 195 -18.35 14.41 0.31
N ALA A 196 -17.93 13.49 1.16
CA ALA A 196 -16.58 13.48 1.74
C ALA A 196 -15.51 13.38 0.65
N ILE A 197 -15.67 12.48 -0.31
CA ILE A 197 -14.74 12.32 -1.42
C ILE A 197 -14.65 13.61 -2.25
N LYS A 198 -15.77 14.22 -2.60
CA LYS A 198 -15.77 15.49 -3.34
C LYS A 198 -15.07 16.61 -2.59
N GLU A 199 -15.19 16.62 -1.25
CA GLU A 199 -14.61 17.66 -0.41
C GLU A 199 -13.09 17.53 -0.26
N ILE A 200 -12.57 16.33 0.01
CA ILE A 200 -11.19 16.17 0.44
C ILE A 200 -10.29 15.33 -0.50
N ALA A 201 -10.85 14.54 -1.40
CA ALA A 201 -10.03 13.72 -2.30
C ALA A 201 -9.15 14.57 -3.21
N GLY A 202 -7.89 14.18 -3.38
CA GLY A 202 -6.99 14.81 -4.34
C GLY A 202 -7.51 14.70 -5.76
N GLU A 203 -7.26 15.71 -6.58
CA GLU A 203 -7.81 15.79 -7.94
C GLU A 203 -7.14 14.84 -8.94
N GLN A 204 -5.89 14.42 -8.65
CA GLN A 204 -5.07 13.59 -9.54
C GLN A 204 -4.94 12.14 -9.07
N LEU A 205 -5.86 11.64 -8.25
CA LEU A 205 -5.72 10.31 -7.65
C LEU A 205 -5.85 9.17 -8.67
N GLU A 206 -6.65 9.33 -9.70
CA GLU A 206 -6.70 8.34 -10.79
C GLU A 206 -5.35 8.24 -11.50
N GLU A 207 -4.73 9.38 -11.83
CA GLU A 207 -3.41 9.44 -12.41
C GLU A 207 -2.34 8.85 -11.47
N LYS A 208 -2.42 9.15 -10.17
CA LYS A 208 -1.53 8.57 -9.16
C LYS A 208 -1.71 7.07 -9.02
N ALA A 209 -2.91 6.55 -9.19
CA ALA A 209 -3.16 5.11 -9.25
C ALA A 209 -2.41 4.47 -10.43
N HIS A 210 -2.43 5.09 -11.60
CA HIS A 210 -1.67 4.64 -12.77
C HIS A 210 -0.16 4.70 -12.53
N GLU A 211 0.35 5.75 -11.90
CA GLU A 211 1.76 5.84 -11.53
C GLU A 211 2.17 4.72 -10.57
N PHE A 212 1.37 4.44 -9.56
CA PHE A 212 1.64 3.36 -8.63
C PHE A 212 1.67 1.99 -9.29
N ALA A 213 0.70 1.71 -10.17
CA ALA A 213 0.67 0.47 -10.94
C ALA A 213 1.91 0.34 -11.82
N ALA A 214 2.37 1.43 -12.43
CA ALA A 214 3.57 1.44 -13.25
C ALA A 214 4.83 1.13 -12.42
N LEU A 215 4.91 1.60 -11.18
CA LEU A 215 6.00 1.24 -10.26
C LEU A 215 6.05 -0.26 -9.98
N LEU A 216 4.89 -0.87 -9.75
CA LEU A 216 4.80 -2.32 -9.53
C LEU A 216 5.20 -3.11 -10.79
N GLN A 217 4.75 -2.68 -11.96
CA GLN A 217 5.12 -3.31 -13.23
C GLN A 217 6.62 -3.18 -13.52
N GLU A 218 7.22 -2.04 -13.22
CA GLU A 218 8.65 -1.80 -13.41
C GLU A 218 9.50 -2.77 -12.57
N GLY A 219 9.08 -3.05 -11.34
CA GLY A 219 9.77 -3.99 -10.46
C GLY A 219 9.54 -5.45 -10.83
N ALA A 220 8.44 -5.79 -11.49
CA ALA A 220 8.10 -7.15 -11.86
C ALA A 220 8.98 -7.67 -13.00
N ILE A 221 9.23 -8.98 -13.00
CA ILE A 221 9.90 -9.68 -14.10
C ILE A 221 8.89 -9.99 -15.21
N LYS A 222 7.68 -10.41 -14.84
CA LYS A 222 6.60 -10.69 -15.80
C LYS A 222 6.25 -9.41 -16.56
N PRO A 223 6.36 -9.41 -17.90
CA PRO A 223 5.98 -8.26 -18.69
C PRO A 223 4.46 -8.19 -18.89
N ASP A 224 3.97 -7.00 -19.19
CA ASP A 224 2.59 -6.77 -19.61
C ASP A 224 1.55 -7.40 -18.67
N VAL A 225 1.73 -7.20 -17.36
CA VAL A 225 0.80 -7.70 -16.34
C VAL A 225 -0.56 -7.04 -16.53
N ASP A 226 -1.64 -7.82 -16.48
CA ASP A 226 -2.99 -7.28 -16.47
C ASP A 226 -3.16 -6.28 -15.33
N THR A 227 -3.45 -5.04 -15.68
CA THR A 227 -3.57 -3.94 -14.72
C THR A 227 -4.98 -3.37 -14.77
N LEU A 228 -5.65 -3.37 -13.62
CA LEU A 228 -7.05 -2.96 -13.49
C LEU A 228 -7.16 -1.77 -12.55
N PHE A 229 -7.94 -0.77 -12.98
CA PHE A 229 -8.25 0.42 -12.20
C PHE A 229 -9.74 0.46 -11.91
N MET A 230 -10.11 0.72 -10.67
CA MET A 230 -11.51 0.67 -10.24
C MET A 230 -11.73 1.52 -8.99
N GLY A 231 -12.96 1.63 -8.54
CA GLY A 231 -13.26 2.24 -7.26
C GLY A 231 -12.65 1.45 -6.09
N MET A 232 -12.36 2.12 -4.99
CA MET A 232 -11.76 1.47 -3.82
C MET A 232 -12.65 0.37 -3.26
N LYS A 233 -13.96 0.58 -3.21
CA LYS A 233 -14.91 -0.42 -2.71
C LYS A 233 -14.93 -1.68 -3.60
N GLU A 234 -14.86 -1.50 -4.92
CA GLU A 234 -14.74 -2.60 -5.86
C GLU A 234 -13.46 -3.40 -5.65
N ALA A 235 -12.32 -2.70 -5.46
CA ALA A 235 -11.02 -3.33 -5.22
C ALA A 235 -11.01 -4.11 -3.89
N GLU A 236 -11.61 -3.58 -2.85
CA GLU A 236 -11.80 -4.27 -1.57
C GLU A 236 -12.66 -5.53 -1.73
N ALA A 237 -13.74 -5.45 -2.52
CA ALA A 237 -14.60 -6.59 -2.81
C ALA A 237 -13.87 -7.68 -3.60
N VAL A 238 -13.04 -7.33 -4.57
CA VAL A 238 -12.24 -8.30 -5.32
C VAL A 238 -11.31 -9.08 -4.37
N LYS A 239 -10.69 -8.42 -3.41
CA LYS A 239 -9.85 -9.08 -2.40
C LYS A 239 -10.66 -10.07 -1.56
N LEU A 240 -11.84 -9.68 -1.10
CA LEU A 240 -12.73 -10.53 -0.32
C LEU A 240 -13.18 -11.78 -1.10
N PHE A 241 -13.61 -11.60 -2.35
CA PHE A 241 -14.06 -12.71 -3.19
C PHE A 241 -12.93 -13.68 -3.52
N ALA A 242 -11.72 -13.18 -3.79
CA ALA A 242 -10.56 -14.04 -4.02
C ALA A 242 -10.26 -14.91 -2.80
N ASN A 243 -10.30 -14.36 -1.60
CA ASN A 243 -10.10 -15.10 -0.36
C ASN A 243 -11.21 -16.14 -0.12
N THR A 244 -12.46 -15.77 -0.36
CA THR A 244 -13.61 -16.66 -0.20
C THR A 244 -13.53 -17.84 -1.19
N TYR A 245 -13.18 -17.59 -2.44
CA TYR A 245 -13.03 -18.63 -3.46
C TYR A 245 -11.93 -19.63 -3.09
N LEU A 246 -10.79 -19.16 -2.59
CA LEU A 246 -9.70 -20.02 -2.13
C LEU A 246 -10.13 -20.87 -0.93
N ALA A 247 -10.84 -20.27 0.04
CA ALA A 247 -11.36 -20.99 1.21
C ALA A 247 -12.36 -22.09 0.80
N LEU A 248 -13.26 -21.81 -0.13
CA LEU A 248 -14.21 -22.78 -0.66
C LEU A 248 -13.50 -23.93 -1.38
N ARG A 249 -12.48 -23.66 -2.19
CA ARG A 249 -11.69 -24.68 -2.85
C ARG A 249 -11.00 -25.62 -1.86
N VAL A 250 -10.44 -25.10 -0.80
CA VAL A 250 -9.78 -25.88 0.25
C VAL A 250 -10.79 -26.73 1.04
N SER A 251 -12.04 -26.27 1.19
CA SER A 251 -13.08 -26.99 1.92
C SER A 251 -13.69 -28.17 1.14
N TYR A 252 -13.52 -28.22 -0.18
CA TYR A 252 -14.09 -29.27 -1.05
C TYR A 252 -13.08 -30.35 -1.48
N PHE A 253 -11.85 -30.27 -1.00
CA PHE A 253 -10.79 -31.26 -1.19
C PHE A 253 -10.22 -31.69 0.15
#